data_f10f9629238f0dc1e4fd6ede2cb5b24a
#
_entry.id   f10f9629238f0dc1e4fd6ede2cb5b24a
#
_cell.length_a   1.000
_cell.length_b   1.000
_cell.length_c   1.000
_cell.angle_alpha   90.00
_cell.angle_beta   90.00
_cell.angle_gamma   90.00
#
_symmetry.space_group_name_H-M   'P 1'
#
loop_
_entity.id
_entity.type
_entity.pdbx_description
1 polymer ?
#
loop_
_entity_poly.entity_id
_entity_poly.type
_entity_poly.pdbx_seq_one_letter_code
_entity_poly.pdbx_strand_id
1 'polypeptide(L)' 'MKINHVAMYVRDLEAVKDFFVRFFDAVSNEMYHNPRTGLKSYFLSFEDGAKLEIMSRPDMTEGTKELCQI' A
#
# COMPACT_ATOMS: atom_id res chain seq x y z
N MET A 1 -17.87 12.91 -8.60
CA MET A 1 -16.70 12.79 -7.70
C MET A 1 -15.66 11.89 -8.34
N LYS A 2 -14.43 12.28 -8.25
CA LYS A 2 -13.35 11.48 -8.81
C LYS A 2 -12.52 10.89 -7.68
N ILE A 3 -12.33 9.60 -7.70
CA ILE A 3 -11.53 8.91 -6.69
C ILE A 3 -10.20 8.55 -7.32
N ASN A 4 -9.12 9.13 -6.79
CA ASN A 4 -7.78 8.89 -7.31
C ASN A 4 -6.82 8.36 -6.26
N HIS A 5 -7.33 7.97 -5.11
CA HIS A 5 -6.52 7.44 -4.02
C HIS A 5 -7.26 6.29 -3.36
N VAL A 6 -6.63 5.14 -3.33
CA VAL A 6 -7.16 3.94 -2.69
C VAL A 6 -6.12 3.46 -1.70
N ALA A 7 -6.57 3.00 -0.55
CA ALA A 7 -5.69 2.44 0.47
C ALA A 7 -6.11 1.01 0.76
N MET A 8 -5.14 0.12 0.97
CA MET A 8 -5.45 -1.25 1.35
C MET A 8 -4.36 -1.85 2.22
N TYR A 9 -4.76 -2.79 3.06
CA TYR A 9 -3.83 -3.52 3.90
C TYR A 9 -3.38 -4.78 3.19
N VAL A 10 -2.08 -5.07 3.28
CA VAL A 10 -1.50 -6.26 2.67
C VAL A 10 -0.58 -6.92 3.70
N ARG A 11 -0.35 -8.21 3.54
CA ARG A 11 0.52 -8.95 4.47
C ARG A 11 1.99 -8.79 4.12
N ASP A 12 2.31 -8.88 2.85
CA ASP A 12 3.70 -8.78 2.40
C ASP A 12 3.87 -7.48 1.63
N LEU A 13 4.21 -6.45 2.39
CA LEU A 13 4.28 -5.09 1.85
C LEU A 13 5.31 -4.98 0.72
N GLU A 14 6.48 -5.60 0.92
CA GLU A 14 7.54 -5.49 -0.07
C GLU A 14 7.18 -6.21 -1.37
N ALA A 15 6.57 -7.38 -1.24
CA ALA A 15 6.19 -8.14 -2.42
C ALA A 15 5.13 -7.41 -3.23
N VAL A 16 4.15 -6.81 -2.56
CA VAL A 16 3.10 -6.07 -3.25
C VAL A 16 3.67 -4.83 -3.90
N LYS A 17 4.52 -4.10 -3.18
CA LYS A 17 5.17 -2.92 -3.75
C LYS A 17 5.95 -3.28 -5.00
N ASP A 18 6.76 -4.34 -4.94
CA ASP A 18 7.55 -4.78 -6.09
C ASP A 18 6.66 -5.17 -7.25
N PHE A 19 5.55 -5.84 -6.97
CA PHE A 19 4.62 -6.23 -8.02
C PHE A 19 4.15 -5.02 -8.83
N PHE A 20 3.70 -3.99 -8.14
CA PHE A 20 3.19 -2.81 -8.84
C PHE A 20 4.29 -2.01 -9.53
N VAL A 21 5.47 -1.95 -8.94
CA VAL A 21 6.58 -1.25 -9.57
C VAL A 21 7.00 -1.97 -10.85
N ARG A 22 7.07 -3.31 -10.80
CA ARG A 22 7.56 -4.08 -11.95
C ARG A 22 6.55 -4.22 -13.07
N PHE A 23 5.27 -4.41 -12.72
CA PHE A 23 4.27 -4.74 -13.74
C PHE A 23 3.42 -3.56 -14.17
N PHE A 24 3.37 -2.51 -13.38
CA PHE A 24 2.55 -1.34 -13.67
C PHE A 24 3.37 -0.06 -13.72
N ASP A 25 4.68 -0.17 -13.61
CA ASP A 25 5.58 0.99 -13.63
C ASP A 25 5.23 2.03 -12.58
N ALA A 26 4.71 1.59 -11.45
CA ALA A 26 4.38 2.50 -10.36
C ALA A 26 5.66 3.06 -9.77
N VAL A 27 5.58 4.30 -9.30
CA VAL A 27 6.68 4.94 -8.58
C VAL A 27 6.36 4.89 -7.10
N SER A 28 7.27 4.31 -6.33
CA SER A 28 7.10 4.16 -4.90
C SER A 28 7.86 5.25 -4.16
N ASN A 29 7.23 5.84 -3.15
CA ASN A 29 7.94 6.75 -2.27
C ASN A 29 8.76 5.95 -1.25
N GLU A 30 9.43 6.66 -0.34
CA GLU A 30 10.11 6.01 0.76
C GLU A 30 9.08 5.39 1.71
N MET A 31 9.45 4.25 2.30
CA MET A 31 8.56 3.58 3.24
C MET A 31 8.30 4.47 4.45
N TYR A 32 7.03 4.63 4.78
CA TYR A 32 6.65 5.26 6.02
C TYR A 32 6.56 4.19 7.10
N HIS A 33 7.13 4.46 8.25
CA HIS A 33 7.10 3.55 9.39
C HIS A 33 6.66 4.30 10.63
N ASN A 34 5.61 3.83 11.26
CA ASN A 34 5.15 4.37 12.53
C ASN A 34 5.64 3.45 13.65
N PRO A 35 6.64 3.88 14.43
CA PRO A 35 7.21 2.99 15.45
C PRO A 35 6.27 2.68 16.60
N ARG A 36 5.24 3.48 16.79
CA ARG A 36 4.28 3.25 17.88
C ARG A 36 3.36 2.08 17.62
N THR A 37 2.96 1.91 16.37
CA THR A 37 2.02 0.86 16.00
C THR A 37 2.66 -0.23 15.16
N GLY A 38 3.87 0.02 14.66
CA GLY A 38 4.51 -0.89 13.72
C GLY A 38 3.96 -0.79 12.30
N LEU A 39 3.09 0.17 12.06
CA LEU A 39 2.52 0.36 10.73
C LEU A 39 3.60 0.75 9.74
N LYS A 40 3.60 0.10 8.60
CA LYS A 40 4.47 0.44 7.48
C LYS A 40 3.61 0.65 6.25
N SER A 41 3.99 1.61 5.43
CA SER A 41 3.22 1.88 4.23
C SER A 41 4.09 2.43 3.11
N TYR A 42 3.58 2.25 1.89
CA TYR A 42 4.13 2.87 0.70
C TYR A 42 3.01 3.56 -0.05
N PHE A 43 3.33 4.67 -0.66
CA PHE A 43 2.47 5.30 -1.66
C PHE A 43 3.02 4.99 -3.04
N LEU A 44 2.17 4.44 -3.87
CA LEU A 44 2.52 4.10 -5.24
C LEU A 44 1.79 5.07 -6.15
N SER A 45 2.53 5.70 -7.05
CA SER A 45 1.97 6.64 -8.02
C SER A 45 2.01 6.02 -9.39
N PHE A 46 0.92 6.12 -10.11
CA PHE A 46 0.79 5.56 -11.45
C PHE A 46 0.80 6.67 -12.48
N GLU A 47 1.09 6.28 -13.71
CA GLU A 47 1.27 7.24 -14.80
C GLU A 47 0.05 8.10 -15.06
N ASP A 48 -1.13 7.55 -14.84
CA ASP A 48 -2.38 8.27 -15.06
C ASP A 48 -2.79 9.17 -13.89
N GLY A 49 -1.93 9.29 -12.88
CA GLY A 49 -2.21 10.13 -11.72
C GLY A 49 -2.88 9.41 -10.57
N ALA A 50 -3.28 8.17 -10.75
CA ALA A 50 -3.85 7.39 -9.67
C ALA A 50 -2.80 7.09 -8.61
N LYS A 51 -3.23 6.92 -7.38
CA LYS A 51 -2.35 6.59 -6.26
C LYS A 51 -2.93 5.45 -5.45
N LEU A 52 -2.04 4.59 -4.98
CA LEU A 52 -2.41 3.47 -4.14
C LEU A 52 -1.52 3.48 -2.91
N GLU A 53 -2.16 3.48 -1.74
CA GLU A 53 -1.43 3.33 -0.49
C GLU A 53 -1.55 1.89 -0.02
N ILE A 54 -0.42 1.23 0.15
CA ILE A 54 -0.42 -0.13 0.70
C ILE A 54 0.18 -0.09 2.08
N MET A 55 -0.42 -0.83 3.01
CA MET A 55 -0.08 -0.76 4.42
C MET A 55 0.01 -2.15 5.00
N SER A 56 0.87 -2.29 6.01
CA SER A 56 0.97 -3.52 6.76
C SER A 56 1.24 -3.21 8.23
N ARG A 57 0.65 -3.98 9.12
CA ARG A 57 0.87 -3.86 10.55
C ARG A 57 1.19 -5.22 11.14
N PRO A 58 2.07 -5.28 12.15
CA PRO A 58 2.43 -6.57 12.76
C PRO A 58 1.29 -7.24 13.51
N ASP A 59 0.27 -6.49 13.90
CA ASP A 59 -0.86 -7.04 14.63
C ASP A 59 -1.98 -7.55 13.72
N MET A 60 -1.75 -7.57 12.42
CA MET A 60 -2.73 -8.14 11.49
C MET A 60 -2.83 -9.63 11.72
N THR A 61 -4.05 -10.11 11.89
CA THR A 61 -4.29 -11.52 12.10
C THR A 61 -4.52 -12.23 10.77
N GLU A 62 -4.42 -13.55 10.82
CA GLU A 62 -4.64 -14.34 9.63
C GLU A 62 -6.04 -14.21 9.09
N GLY A 63 -7.01 -13.97 9.97
CA GLY A 63 -8.38 -13.78 9.55
C GLY A 63 -8.69 -12.41 9.00
N THR A 64 -7.75 -11.50 9.08
CA THR A 64 -7.94 -10.14 8.59
C THR A 64 -8.00 -10.14 7.08
N LYS A 65 -9.08 -9.63 6.54
CA LYS A 65 -9.22 -9.50 5.10
C LYS A 65 -8.49 -8.26 4.62
N GLU A 66 -7.95 -8.36 3.43
CA GLU A 66 -7.39 -7.20 2.77
C GLU A 66 -8.55 -6.39 2.23
N LEU A 67 -8.65 -5.16 2.70
CA LEU A 67 -9.77 -4.30 2.32
C LEU A 67 -9.24 -3.12 1.53
N CYS A 68 -9.89 -2.86 0.43
CA CYS A 68 -9.69 -1.61 -0.29
C CYS A 68 -10.55 -0.56 0.36
N GLN A 69 -9.94 0.55 0.72
CA GLN A 69 -10.65 1.69 1.28
C GLN A 69 -10.46 2.88 0.38
N ILE A 70 -11.53 3.55 0.17
CA ILE A 70 -11.54 4.65 -0.76
C ILE A 70 -11.84 5.94 -0.02
#